data_9c184b8894f2d6fce53e42271bd7abce
#
_entry.id   9c184b8894f2d6fce53e42271bd7abce
#
_cell.length_a   1.000
_cell.length_b   1.000
_cell.length_c   1.000
_cell.angle_alpha   90.00
_cell.angle_beta   90.00
_cell.angle_gamma   90.00
#
_symmetry.space_group_name_H-M   'P 1'
#
loop_
_entity.id
_entity.type
_entity.pdbx_description
1 polymer ?
#
loop_
_entity_poly.entity_id
_entity_poly.type
_entity_poly.pdbx_seq_one_letter_code
_entity_poly.pdbx_strand_id
1 'polypeptide(L)'
;MPIRTAGFRIAKILGIPIYLDATWLLIFGLITYTLAMDFRQMHPQWTPTEHWSLGILTSLLFFASVLFHELAHSVVALHYQIPVHSITLFLFGGIARIGREPSKPIQEFNIAVAGPLASILLAGAFGAMTLLFPSAQMVGALAKILGGSNFILAVFNLAPGFPLDGGRIFRAIV
;
A
#
# COMPACT_ATOMS: atom_id res chain seq x y z
N MET A 1 18.86 15.06 -17.89
CA MET A 1 19.60 13.99 -17.19
C MET A 1 18.62 12.88 -16.86
N PRO A 2 18.86 11.62 -17.23
CA PRO A 2 18.03 10.51 -16.75
C PRO A 2 18.26 10.38 -15.25
N ILE A 3 17.23 10.66 -14.46
CA ILE A 3 17.26 10.48 -13.01
C ILE A 3 17.34 8.97 -12.78
N ARG A 4 18.48 8.50 -12.30
CA ARG A 4 18.69 7.10 -11.92
C ARG A 4 17.63 6.74 -10.89
N THR A 5 16.70 5.86 -11.27
CA THR A 5 15.86 5.15 -10.30
C THR A 5 16.78 4.24 -9.52
N ALA A 6 17.07 4.60 -8.27
CA ALA A 6 17.79 3.72 -7.36
C ALA A 6 16.83 2.59 -6.99
N GLY A 7 16.88 1.46 -7.70
CA GLY A 7 16.04 0.31 -7.40
C GLY A 7 16.00 -0.72 -8.53
N PHE A 8 15.59 -1.94 -8.17
CA PHE A 8 15.41 -3.06 -9.10
C PHE A 8 14.00 -3.02 -9.70
N ARG A 9 13.91 -3.06 -11.03
CA ARG A 9 12.60 -3.20 -11.68
C ARG A 9 12.09 -4.63 -11.50
N ILE A 10 10.91 -4.76 -10.86
CA ILE A 10 10.30 -6.07 -10.57
C ILE A 10 9.14 -6.41 -11.50
N ALA A 11 8.41 -5.41 -12.00
CA ALA A 11 7.20 -5.62 -12.80
C ALA A 11 6.92 -4.43 -13.72
N LYS A 12 5.91 -4.60 -14.59
CA LYS A 12 5.26 -3.51 -15.33
C LYS A 12 3.75 -3.75 -15.28
N ILE A 13 3.00 -2.83 -14.67
CA ILE A 13 1.54 -2.93 -14.49
C ILE A 13 0.90 -1.72 -15.18
N LEU A 14 -0.08 -1.94 -16.05
CA LEU A 14 -0.74 -0.89 -16.84
C LEU A 14 0.24 0.04 -17.59
N GLY A 15 1.35 -0.51 -18.04
CA GLY A 15 2.39 0.27 -18.72
C GLY A 15 3.36 0.99 -17.76
N ILE A 16 3.10 1.00 -16.45
CA ILE A 16 3.90 1.66 -15.41
C ILE A 16 4.96 0.69 -14.88
N PRO A 17 6.25 0.99 -14.98
CA PRO A 17 7.31 0.17 -14.38
C PRO A 17 7.31 0.31 -12.86
N ILE A 18 7.40 -0.83 -12.16
CA ILE A 18 7.44 -0.93 -10.71
C ILE A 18 8.88 -1.24 -10.28
N TYR A 19 9.40 -0.47 -9.34
CA TYR A 19 10.73 -0.63 -8.78
C TYR A 19 10.67 -0.92 -7.28
N LEU A 20 11.63 -1.72 -6.80
CA LEU A 20 11.93 -1.87 -5.38
C LEU A 20 13.27 -1.17 -5.09
N ASP A 21 13.25 -0.25 -4.14
CA ASP A 21 14.47 0.31 -3.58
C ASP A 21 15.12 -0.67 -2.60
N ALA A 22 16.45 -0.61 -2.43
CA ALA A 22 17.15 -1.51 -1.52
C ALA A 22 16.67 -1.39 -0.06
N THR A 23 16.21 -0.21 0.35
CA THR A 23 15.66 0.04 1.69
C THR A 23 14.36 -0.69 1.95
N TRP A 24 13.64 -1.11 0.88
CA TRP A 24 12.44 -1.93 1.00
C TRP A 24 12.73 -3.29 1.65
N LEU A 25 13.88 -3.92 1.34
CA LEU A 25 14.24 -5.20 1.95
C LEU A 25 14.39 -5.10 3.46
N LEU A 26 14.90 -3.97 3.95
CA LEU A 26 15.07 -3.73 5.38
C LEU A 26 13.72 -3.64 6.08
N ILE A 27 12.80 -2.83 5.56
CA ILE A 27 11.47 -2.69 6.18
C ILE A 27 10.63 -3.96 6.02
N PHE A 28 10.74 -4.66 4.90
CA PHE A 28 10.10 -5.95 4.69
C PHE A 28 10.55 -6.97 5.74
N GLY A 29 11.87 -7.09 5.97
CA GLY A 29 12.42 -7.97 7.00
C GLY A 29 11.95 -7.60 8.40
N LEU A 30 11.94 -6.31 8.73
CA LEU A 30 11.47 -5.81 10.03
C LEU A 30 9.99 -6.11 10.26
N ILE A 31 9.12 -5.80 9.29
CA ILE A 31 7.68 -6.07 9.39
C ILE A 31 7.44 -7.57 9.48
N THR A 32 8.11 -8.37 8.65
CA THR A 32 7.99 -9.84 8.70
C THR A 32 8.38 -10.40 10.08
N TYR A 33 9.50 -9.94 10.64
CA TYR A 33 9.94 -10.35 11.97
C TYR A 33 8.90 -9.97 13.05
N THR A 34 8.44 -8.73 13.06
CA THR A 34 7.44 -8.24 14.01
C THR A 34 6.17 -9.08 13.93
N LEU A 35 5.63 -9.28 12.71
CA LEU A 35 4.43 -10.09 12.50
C LEU A 35 4.60 -11.56 12.93
N ALA A 36 5.76 -12.17 12.66
CA ALA A 36 6.02 -13.53 13.09
C ALA A 36 6.04 -13.65 14.63
N MET A 37 6.58 -12.63 15.32
CA MET A 37 6.57 -12.58 16.79
C MET A 37 5.18 -12.32 17.35
N ASP A 38 4.39 -11.43 16.73
CA ASP A 38 3.01 -11.17 17.11
C ASP A 38 2.13 -12.43 16.94
N PHE A 39 2.27 -13.15 15.82
CA PHE A 39 1.57 -14.41 15.61
C PHE A 39 1.97 -15.47 16.65
N ARG A 40 3.26 -15.53 17.02
CA ARG A 40 3.74 -16.45 18.08
C ARG A 40 3.11 -16.13 19.43
N GLN A 41 2.93 -14.86 19.77
CA GLN A 41 2.29 -14.46 21.03
C GLN A 41 0.79 -14.72 21.03
N MET A 42 0.10 -14.37 19.93
CA MET A 42 -1.34 -14.52 19.82
C MET A 42 -1.81 -15.99 19.62
N HIS A 43 -0.96 -16.80 18.99
CA HIS A 43 -1.29 -18.18 18.61
C HIS A 43 -0.15 -19.14 18.99
N PRO A 44 0.13 -19.35 20.29
CA PRO A 44 1.27 -20.17 20.73
C PRO A 44 1.15 -21.65 20.35
N GLN A 45 -0.06 -22.09 19.94
CA GLN A 45 -0.32 -23.45 19.46
C GLN A 45 0.18 -23.73 18.04
N TRP A 46 0.49 -22.69 17.26
CA TRP A 46 1.03 -22.83 15.90
C TRP A 46 2.52 -23.15 15.94
N THR A 47 2.99 -23.83 14.90
CA THR A 47 4.41 -24.15 14.75
C THR A 47 5.25 -22.92 14.38
N PRO A 48 6.55 -22.91 14.65
CA PRO A 48 7.44 -21.83 14.20
C PRO A 48 7.37 -21.57 12.69
N THR A 49 7.21 -22.62 11.87
CA THR A 49 7.07 -22.52 10.43
C THR A 49 5.80 -21.77 10.05
N GLU A 50 4.68 -22.02 10.73
CA GLU A 50 3.41 -21.31 10.49
C GLU A 50 3.52 -19.83 10.86
N HIS A 51 4.15 -19.48 11.99
CA HIS A 51 4.37 -18.10 12.39
C HIS A 51 5.18 -17.33 11.33
N TRP A 52 6.30 -17.88 10.86
CA TRP A 52 7.15 -17.24 9.88
C TRP A 52 6.52 -17.19 8.50
N SER A 53 5.89 -18.26 8.03
CA SER A 53 5.25 -18.29 6.72
C SER A 53 4.08 -17.29 6.65
N LEU A 54 3.28 -17.21 7.73
CA LEU A 54 2.19 -16.25 7.80
C LEU A 54 2.71 -14.81 7.93
N GLY A 55 3.79 -14.58 8.66
CA GLY A 55 4.47 -13.28 8.75
C GLY A 55 4.97 -12.80 7.37
N ILE A 56 5.65 -13.68 6.61
CA ILE A 56 6.11 -13.38 5.25
C ILE A 56 4.92 -13.07 4.34
N LEU A 57 3.91 -13.93 4.33
CA LEU A 57 2.74 -13.76 3.47
C LEU A 57 1.99 -12.45 3.77
N THR A 58 1.77 -12.16 5.06
CA THR A 58 1.10 -10.93 5.50
C THR A 58 1.90 -9.69 5.09
N SER A 59 3.23 -9.71 5.24
CA SER A 59 4.11 -8.62 4.81
C SER A 59 4.06 -8.41 3.30
N LEU A 60 4.11 -9.47 2.50
CA LEU A 60 4.00 -9.38 1.04
C LEU A 60 2.66 -8.78 0.62
N LEU A 61 1.56 -9.23 1.23
CA LEU A 61 0.21 -8.72 0.94
C LEU A 61 0.04 -7.27 1.41
N PHE A 62 0.68 -6.87 2.52
CA PHE A 62 0.70 -5.48 2.95
C PHE A 62 1.40 -4.58 1.91
N PHE A 63 2.57 -4.95 1.41
CA PHE A 63 3.24 -4.18 0.36
C PHE A 63 2.49 -4.23 -0.99
N ALA A 64 1.81 -5.32 -1.29
CA ALA A 64 0.88 -5.37 -2.42
C ALA A 64 -0.29 -4.38 -2.24
N SER A 65 -0.79 -4.21 -1.01
CA SER A 65 -1.82 -3.20 -0.70
C SER A 65 -1.29 -1.77 -0.87
N VAL A 66 -0.06 -1.50 -0.43
CA VAL A 66 0.61 -0.20 -0.66
C VAL A 66 0.76 0.06 -2.16
N LEU A 67 1.21 -0.94 -2.93
CA LEU A 67 1.29 -0.83 -4.38
C LEU A 67 -0.08 -0.58 -5.02
N PHE A 68 -1.13 -1.24 -4.53
CA PHE A 68 -2.50 -1.05 -5.02
C PHE A 68 -3.00 0.37 -4.75
N HIS A 69 -2.69 0.94 -3.58
CA HIS A 69 -2.94 2.33 -3.25
C HIS A 69 -2.29 3.30 -4.27
N GLU A 70 -0.98 3.13 -4.55
CA GLU A 70 -0.26 3.94 -5.54
C GLU A 70 -0.77 3.75 -6.97
N LEU A 71 -1.17 2.52 -7.31
CA LEU A 71 -1.78 2.23 -8.60
C LEU A 71 -3.13 2.92 -8.76
N ALA A 72 -3.93 3.04 -7.70
CA ALA A 72 -5.20 3.75 -7.74
C ALA A 72 -5.01 5.23 -8.12
N HIS A 73 -4.06 5.93 -7.48
CA HIS A 73 -3.67 7.28 -7.88
C HIS A 73 -3.24 7.34 -9.36
N SER A 74 -2.41 6.38 -9.75
CA SER A 74 -1.83 6.31 -11.09
C SER A 74 -2.87 6.08 -12.16
N VAL A 75 -3.85 5.22 -11.92
CA VAL A 75 -4.97 4.95 -12.86
C VAL A 75 -5.80 6.21 -13.09
N VAL A 76 -6.13 6.95 -12.03
CA VAL A 76 -6.87 8.20 -12.14
C VAL A 76 -6.04 9.28 -12.84
N ALA A 77 -4.72 9.35 -12.57
CA ALA A 77 -3.82 10.26 -13.28
C ALA A 77 -3.79 9.96 -14.79
N LEU A 78 -3.65 8.68 -15.16
CA LEU A 78 -3.67 8.25 -16.58
C LEU A 78 -5.02 8.57 -17.25
N HIS A 79 -6.15 8.42 -16.55
CA HIS A 79 -7.47 8.82 -17.06
C HIS A 79 -7.51 10.31 -17.44
N TYR A 80 -6.82 11.17 -16.71
CA TYR A 80 -6.65 12.58 -17.03
C TYR A 80 -5.49 12.85 -18.00
N GLN A 81 -4.95 11.82 -18.67
CA GLN A 81 -3.83 11.91 -19.60
C GLN A 81 -2.56 12.52 -18.95
N ILE A 82 -2.42 12.35 -17.64
CA ILE A 82 -1.22 12.72 -16.90
C ILE A 82 -0.30 11.51 -16.88
N PRO A 83 0.89 11.56 -17.51
CA PRO A 83 1.77 10.40 -17.59
C PRO A 83 2.32 10.02 -16.22
N VAL A 84 2.35 8.71 -15.95
CA VAL A 84 3.01 8.15 -14.76
C VAL A 84 4.25 7.38 -15.21
N HIS A 85 5.42 7.83 -14.78
CA HIS A 85 6.69 7.30 -15.26
C HIS A 85 7.11 6.03 -14.53
N SER A 86 6.85 5.94 -13.24
CA SER A 86 7.20 4.76 -12.42
C SER A 86 6.52 4.83 -11.06
N ILE A 87 6.40 3.66 -10.42
CA ILE A 87 6.12 3.53 -8.99
C ILE A 87 7.34 2.87 -8.35
N THR A 88 7.84 3.43 -7.24
CA THR A 88 8.94 2.87 -6.48
C THR A 88 8.49 2.59 -5.05
N LEU A 89 8.64 1.33 -4.61
CA LEU A 89 8.44 0.94 -3.21
C LEU A 89 9.76 1.08 -2.46
N PHE A 90 9.72 1.71 -1.29
CA PHE A 90 10.88 2.00 -0.44
C PHE A 90 10.49 1.94 1.05
N LEU A 91 11.42 2.33 1.94
CA LEU A 91 11.27 2.21 3.40
C LEU A 91 9.94 2.79 3.95
N PHE A 92 9.50 3.93 3.44
CA PHE A 92 8.32 4.65 3.96
C PHE A 92 7.04 4.41 3.16
N GLY A 93 7.03 3.46 2.23
CA GLY A 93 5.84 3.13 1.42
C GLY A 93 6.10 3.13 -0.09
N GLY A 94 5.20 3.73 -0.87
CA GLY A 94 5.27 3.88 -2.31
C GLY A 94 5.41 5.33 -2.75
N ILE A 95 6.05 5.56 -3.87
CA ILE A 95 6.06 6.87 -4.54
C ILE A 95 5.77 6.67 -6.03
N ALA A 96 4.69 7.25 -6.52
CA ALA A 96 4.39 7.37 -7.94
C ALA A 96 5.05 8.64 -8.51
N ARG A 97 5.87 8.47 -9.55
CA ARG A 97 6.43 9.61 -10.30
C ARG A 97 5.46 10.06 -11.38
N ILE A 98 4.73 11.11 -11.09
CA ILE A 98 3.78 11.74 -12.00
C ILE A 98 4.54 12.75 -12.87
N GLY A 99 4.33 12.71 -14.19
CA GLY A 99 5.12 13.50 -15.16
C GLY A 99 4.78 14.99 -15.21
N ARG A 100 3.59 15.38 -14.74
CA ARG A 100 3.19 16.80 -14.61
C ARG A 100 2.16 16.95 -13.48
N GLU A 101 2.09 18.13 -12.90
CA GLU A 101 1.02 18.44 -11.96
C GLU A 101 -0.36 18.50 -12.63
N PRO A 102 -1.43 18.14 -11.92
CA PRO A 102 -2.79 18.35 -12.41
C PRO A 102 -3.06 19.83 -12.70
N SER A 103 -3.66 20.12 -13.85
CA SER A 103 -3.93 21.50 -14.28
C SER A 103 -5.23 22.08 -13.69
N LYS A 104 -6.10 21.22 -13.12
CA LYS A 104 -7.39 21.61 -12.54
C LYS A 104 -7.52 21.05 -11.13
N PRO A 105 -8.08 21.80 -10.16
CA PRO A 105 -8.29 21.34 -8.79
C PRO A 105 -9.05 20.01 -8.72
N ILE A 106 -10.09 19.84 -9.54
CA ILE A 106 -10.86 18.58 -9.55
C ILE A 106 -10.04 17.36 -9.97
N GLN A 107 -9.05 17.51 -10.85
CA GLN A 107 -8.15 16.43 -11.22
C GLN A 107 -7.25 16.05 -10.04
N GLU A 108 -6.71 17.05 -9.34
CA GLU A 108 -5.89 16.85 -8.17
C GLU A 108 -6.67 16.15 -7.05
N PHE A 109 -7.89 16.62 -6.78
CA PHE A 109 -8.80 16.02 -5.81
C PHE A 109 -9.06 14.54 -6.12
N ASN A 110 -9.49 14.22 -7.36
CA ASN A 110 -9.82 12.86 -7.76
C ASN A 110 -8.60 11.92 -7.71
N ILE A 111 -7.43 12.41 -8.12
CA ILE A 111 -6.18 11.64 -8.00
C ILE A 111 -5.87 11.38 -6.53
N ALA A 112 -5.92 12.41 -5.68
CA ALA A 112 -5.56 12.28 -4.28
C ALA A 112 -6.51 11.38 -3.47
N VAL A 113 -7.81 11.39 -3.76
CA VAL A 113 -8.81 10.54 -3.07
C VAL A 113 -8.70 9.06 -3.48
N ALA A 114 -8.19 8.77 -4.69
CA ALA A 114 -8.20 7.42 -5.24
C ALA A 114 -7.42 6.41 -4.38
N GLY A 115 -6.26 6.77 -3.85
CA GLY A 115 -5.45 5.90 -2.99
C GLY A 115 -6.15 5.55 -1.68
N PRO A 116 -6.53 6.54 -0.86
CA PRO A 116 -7.29 6.30 0.37
C PRO A 116 -8.56 5.47 0.14
N LEU A 117 -9.31 5.74 -0.94
CA LEU A 117 -10.50 4.96 -1.28
C LEU A 117 -10.15 3.50 -1.58
N ALA A 118 -9.10 3.25 -2.34
CA ALA A 118 -8.61 1.90 -2.62
C ALA A 118 -8.21 1.15 -1.34
N SER A 119 -7.55 1.83 -0.40
CA SER A 119 -7.19 1.26 0.90
C SER A 119 -8.41 0.97 1.77
N ILE A 120 -9.44 1.82 1.76
CA ILE A 120 -10.71 1.55 2.47
C ILE A 120 -11.42 0.33 1.88
N LEU A 121 -11.44 0.20 0.55
CA LEU A 121 -12.03 -0.97 -0.12
C LEU A 121 -11.29 -2.27 0.25
N LEU A 122 -9.94 -2.24 0.30
CA LEU A 122 -9.16 -3.38 0.76
C LEU A 122 -9.40 -3.69 2.24
N ALA A 123 -9.49 -2.67 3.10
CA ALA A 123 -9.81 -2.85 4.51
C ALA A 123 -11.17 -3.54 4.68
N GLY A 124 -12.18 -3.11 3.92
CA GLY A 124 -13.51 -3.75 3.89
C GLY A 124 -13.47 -5.18 3.37
N ALA A 125 -12.72 -5.45 2.30
CA ALA A 125 -12.57 -6.79 1.73
C ALA A 125 -11.91 -7.76 2.73
N PHE A 126 -10.80 -7.36 3.36
CA PHE A 126 -10.17 -8.15 4.41
C PHE A 126 -11.05 -8.30 5.64
N GLY A 127 -11.80 -7.25 6.03
CA GLY A 127 -12.78 -7.32 7.10
C GLY A 127 -13.88 -8.36 6.79
N ALA A 128 -14.39 -8.37 5.56
CA ALA A 128 -15.38 -9.37 5.13
C ALA A 128 -14.81 -10.80 5.16
N MET A 129 -13.52 -11.00 4.84
CA MET A 129 -12.89 -12.33 4.94
C MET A 129 -12.94 -12.89 6.37
N THR A 130 -12.79 -12.05 7.40
CA THR A 130 -12.88 -12.51 8.79
C THR A 130 -14.28 -13.02 9.14
N LEU A 131 -15.32 -12.48 8.53
CA LEU A 131 -16.71 -12.87 8.74
C LEU A 131 -17.09 -14.11 7.92
N LEU A 132 -16.58 -14.22 6.70
CA LEU A 132 -16.89 -15.32 5.77
C LEU A 132 -16.16 -16.62 6.12
N PHE A 133 -14.98 -16.53 6.77
CA PHE A 133 -14.15 -17.68 7.12
C PHE A 133 -13.83 -17.76 8.62
N PRO A 134 -14.87 -17.81 9.50
CA PRO A 134 -14.65 -17.72 10.95
C PRO A 134 -13.87 -18.92 11.54
N SER A 135 -13.91 -20.08 10.87
CA SER A 135 -13.17 -21.28 11.29
C SER A 135 -11.71 -21.32 10.80
N ALA A 136 -11.34 -20.52 9.82
CA ALA A 136 -10.01 -20.49 9.24
C ALA A 136 -9.09 -19.53 10.02
N GLN A 137 -8.59 -19.97 11.18
CA GLN A 137 -7.84 -19.13 12.13
C GLN A 137 -6.69 -18.36 11.47
N MET A 138 -5.87 -18.99 10.61
CA MET A 138 -4.75 -18.33 9.93
C MET A 138 -5.23 -17.25 8.95
N VAL A 139 -6.29 -17.55 8.17
CA VAL A 139 -6.89 -16.58 7.25
C VAL A 139 -7.48 -15.39 8.02
N GLY A 140 -8.17 -15.67 9.12
CA GLY A 140 -8.74 -14.64 9.99
C GLY A 140 -7.67 -13.74 10.62
N ALA A 141 -6.57 -14.31 11.11
CA ALA A 141 -5.46 -13.56 11.69
C ALA A 141 -4.78 -12.64 10.65
N LEU A 142 -4.47 -13.17 9.48
CA LEU A 142 -3.93 -12.42 8.35
C LEU A 142 -4.88 -11.30 7.92
N ALA A 143 -6.15 -11.63 7.68
CA ALA A 143 -7.16 -10.68 7.21
C ALA A 143 -7.40 -9.55 8.22
N LYS A 144 -7.40 -9.83 9.52
CA LYS A 144 -7.52 -8.82 10.59
C LYS A 144 -6.37 -7.81 10.55
N ILE A 145 -5.13 -8.28 10.40
CA ILE A 145 -3.95 -7.41 10.31
C ILE A 145 -4.01 -6.57 9.04
N LEU A 146 -4.26 -7.19 7.88
CA LEU A 146 -4.32 -6.48 6.61
C LEU A 146 -5.48 -5.48 6.54
N GLY A 147 -6.65 -5.83 7.08
CA GLY A 147 -7.78 -4.92 7.17
C GLY A 147 -7.47 -3.69 8.04
N GLY A 148 -6.91 -3.91 9.22
CA GLY A 148 -6.47 -2.83 10.12
C GLY A 148 -5.38 -1.96 9.50
N SER A 149 -4.36 -2.57 8.89
CA SER A 149 -3.26 -1.84 8.26
C SER A 149 -3.73 -0.99 7.07
N ASN A 150 -4.64 -1.49 6.22
CA ASN A 150 -5.19 -0.74 5.11
C ASN A 150 -6.10 0.40 5.60
N PHE A 151 -6.85 0.19 6.67
CA PHE A 151 -7.64 1.26 7.30
C PHE A 151 -6.74 2.37 7.85
N ILE A 152 -5.69 2.01 8.58
CA ILE A 152 -4.70 2.98 9.10
C ILE A 152 -4.02 3.70 7.95
N LEU A 153 -3.63 3.00 6.88
CA LEU A 153 -3.02 3.59 5.69
C LEU A 153 -3.95 4.66 5.06
N ALA A 154 -5.25 4.36 4.94
CA ALA A 154 -6.22 5.31 4.42
C ALA A 154 -6.37 6.54 5.33
N VAL A 155 -6.58 6.34 6.63
CA VAL A 155 -6.77 7.43 7.60
C VAL A 155 -5.52 8.30 7.69
N PHE A 156 -4.33 7.69 7.74
CA PHE A 156 -3.07 8.42 7.80
C PHE A 156 -2.86 9.27 6.54
N ASN A 157 -3.13 8.72 5.35
CA ASN A 157 -3.00 9.47 4.10
C ASN A 157 -4.06 10.57 3.93
N LEU A 158 -5.20 10.50 4.63
CA LEU A 158 -6.21 11.58 4.64
C LEU A 158 -5.86 12.72 5.62
N ALA A 159 -4.81 12.61 6.42
CA ALA A 159 -4.39 13.69 7.31
C ALA A 159 -4.03 14.96 6.50
N PRO A 160 -4.49 16.16 6.93
CA PRO A 160 -4.31 17.41 6.18
C PRO A 160 -2.87 17.92 6.31
N GLY A 161 -1.94 17.32 5.59
CA GLY A 161 -0.51 17.69 5.63
C GLY A 161 0.27 17.15 4.44
N PHE A 162 1.26 17.91 3.94
CA PHE A 162 2.19 17.41 2.94
C PHE A 162 3.26 16.53 3.61
N PRO A 163 3.67 15.42 2.97
CA PRO A 163 3.39 15.00 1.58
C PRO A 163 2.18 14.04 1.43
N LEU A 164 1.25 14.00 2.37
CA LEU A 164 0.11 13.08 2.38
C LEU A 164 -0.98 13.48 1.36
N ASP A 165 -1.83 12.53 0.98
CA ASP A 165 -2.93 12.76 0.04
C ASP A 165 -3.94 13.78 0.56
N GLY A 166 -4.20 13.79 1.89
CA GLY A 166 -5.05 14.76 2.54
C GLY A 166 -4.57 16.21 2.36
N GLY A 167 -3.26 16.45 2.32
CA GLY A 167 -2.70 17.75 1.98
C GLY A 167 -3.01 18.18 0.56
N ARG A 168 -2.98 17.27 -0.40
CA ARG A 168 -3.36 17.50 -1.80
C ARG A 168 -4.86 17.71 -1.96
N ILE A 169 -5.68 16.93 -1.22
CA ILE A 169 -7.14 17.10 -1.16
C ILE A 169 -7.46 18.50 -0.64
N PHE A 170 -6.82 18.92 0.45
CA PHE A 170 -7.02 20.25 1.03
C PHE A 170 -6.65 21.36 0.04
N ARG A 171 -5.49 21.25 -0.62
CA ARG A 171 -5.06 22.21 -1.66
C ARG A 171 -6.04 22.31 -2.84
N ALA A 172 -6.69 21.21 -3.19
CA ALA A 172 -7.64 21.19 -4.29
C ALA A 172 -9.00 21.85 -3.97
N ILE A 173 -9.31 22.02 -2.67
CA ILE A 173 -10.60 22.60 -2.21
C ILE A 173 -10.46 24.11 -1.91
N VAL A 174 -9.27 24.53 -1.48
CA VAL A 174 -8.97 25.94 -1.11
C VAL A 174 -8.39 26.70 -2.28
#